data_3915526951bc0598261843943dbaaf1b
#
_entry.id   3915526951bc0598261843943dbaaf1b
#
_cell.length_a   1.000
_cell.length_b   1.000
_cell.length_c   1.000
_cell.angle_alpha   90.00
_cell.angle_beta   90.00
_cell.angle_gamma   90.00
#
_symmetry.space_group_name_H-M   'P 1'
#
loop_
_entity.id
_entity.type
_entity.pdbx_description
1 polymer ?
#
loop_
_entity_poly.entity_id
_entity_poly.type
_entity_poly.pdbx_seq_one_letter_code
_entity_poly.pdbx_strand_id
1 'polypeptide(L)'
;CYNGSFHKPGYITGYYIFGPGRTVATQGNTVNVLQDRWTYELVGLLSHGVRVGQYNRLIASLEGHIIGDPAFRFQPVEPNTLATDMTTRKGDAAYWRSLLASPWADVQSLALRMLTDAGAISAGERLEFMKQSPLATTRMECLKLIGRFGDEEIFAQAIIRGLKDRYELLRRNAATYAWQSSRLELLPALADTYVNDSESKRVAYIVMKGLELFPEKEVEQALRTAVEASPYADSEAKFTELWEEVAGEQAMKERQG
;
A
#
# COMPACT_ATOMS: atom_id res chain seq x y z
N CYS A 1 -1.24 17.72 2.63
CA CYS A 1 -2.09 17.76 3.82
C CYS A 1 -2.99 18.97 3.78
N TYR A 2 -4.27 18.84 4.03
CA TYR A 2 -5.26 19.95 4.06
C TYR A 2 -5.32 20.86 2.83
N ASN A 3 -4.70 20.48 1.73
CA ASN A 3 -4.66 21.30 0.51
C ASN A 3 -6.03 21.45 -0.18
N GLY A 4 -6.95 20.54 0.08
CA GLY A 4 -8.33 20.53 -0.41
C GLY A 4 -9.38 20.92 0.63
N SER A 5 -9.03 21.66 1.68
CA SER A 5 -9.93 22.06 2.79
C SER A 5 -10.95 23.11 2.35
N PHE A 6 -11.83 22.75 1.42
CA PHE A 6 -12.84 23.64 0.81
C PHE A 6 -13.83 24.26 1.81
N HIS A 7 -13.90 23.75 3.04
CA HIS A 7 -14.68 24.32 4.14
C HIS A 7 -14.02 25.54 4.79
N LYS A 8 -12.80 25.88 4.36
CA LYS A 8 -12.05 27.05 4.83
C LYS A 8 -11.80 28.02 3.67
N PRO A 9 -11.91 29.33 3.90
CA PRO A 9 -11.48 30.31 2.89
C PRO A 9 -9.96 30.17 2.65
N GLY A 10 -9.54 30.32 1.41
CA GLY A 10 -8.11 30.35 1.08
C GLY A 10 -7.40 29.00 1.08
N TYR A 11 -8.03 27.92 0.63
CA TYR A 11 -7.39 26.62 0.46
C TYR A 11 -6.62 26.50 -0.88
N ILE A 12 -5.53 25.75 -0.86
CA ILE A 12 -4.55 25.71 -1.97
C ILE A 12 -5.18 25.27 -3.30
N THR A 13 -5.95 24.18 -3.32
CA THR A 13 -6.56 23.69 -4.56
C THR A 13 -7.60 24.65 -5.12
N GLY A 14 -8.25 25.46 -4.26
CA GLY A 14 -9.14 26.54 -4.69
C GLY A 14 -8.40 27.64 -5.46
N TYR A 15 -7.23 28.03 -5.02
CA TYR A 15 -6.42 29.03 -5.76
C TYR A 15 -6.06 28.57 -7.16
N TYR A 16 -5.82 27.26 -7.38
CA TYR A 16 -5.55 26.74 -8.72
C TYR A 16 -6.77 26.80 -9.62
N ILE A 17 -7.97 26.56 -9.11
CA ILE A 17 -9.22 26.54 -9.90
C ILE A 17 -9.79 27.93 -10.10
N PHE A 18 -9.82 28.76 -9.05
CA PHE A 18 -10.47 30.08 -9.08
C PHE A 18 -9.48 31.23 -9.35
N GLY A 19 -8.19 30.93 -9.44
CA GLY A 19 -7.16 31.91 -9.79
C GLY A 19 -7.11 32.20 -11.30
N PRO A 20 -6.20 33.07 -11.74
CA PRO A 20 -6.08 33.49 -13.16
C PRO A 20 -5.48 32.43 -14.08
N GLY A 21 -5.24 31.21 -13.58
CA GLY A 21 -4.66 30.11 -14.34
C GLY A 21 -5.62 29.43 -15.32
N ARG A 22 -5.14 28.37 -15.96
CA ARG A 22 -5.92 27.52 -16.88
C ARG A 22 -6.22 26.13 -16.28
N THR A 23 -6.21 26.01 -14.96
CA THR A 23 -6.46 24.74 -14.28
C THR A 23 -7.95 24.39 -14.37
N VAL A 24 -8.26 23.23 -14.92
CA VAL A 24 -9.64 22.77 -15.12
C VAL A 24 -10.09 21.76 -14.04
N ALA A 25 -9.14 21.09 -13.42
CA ALA A 25 -9.40 20.17 -12.30
C ALA A 25 -8.17 20.08 -11.39
N THR A 26 -8.41 19.93 -10.10
CA THR A 26 -7.40 19.63 -9.08
C THR A 26 -7.88 18.52 -8.16
N GLN A 27 -6.95 17.85 -7.51
CA GLN A 27 -7.24 16.91 -6.43
C GLN A 27 -6.62 17.42 -5.13
N GLY A 28 -7.39 17.38 -4.06
CA GLY A 28 -6.92 17.77 -2.74
C GLY A 28 -7.57 16.97 -1.64
N ASN A 29 -6.97 17.02 -0.45
CA ASN A 29 -7.45 16.32 0.73
C ASN A 29 -7.93 17.30 1.80
N THR A 30 -9.04 16.98 2.45
CA THR A 30 -9.60 17.78 3.57
C THR A 30 -8.94 17.47 4.90
N VAL A 31 -8.17 16.40 4.99
CA VAL A 31 -7.45 15.95 6.18
C VAL A 31 -5.96 15.88 5.95
N ASN A 32 -5.22 15.67 7.02
CA ASN A 32 -3.80 15.40 6.95
C ASN A 32 -3.56 14.01 6.31
N VAL A 33 -2.79 13.96 5.24
CA VAL A 33 -2.41 12.70 4.59
C VAL A 33 -1.11 12.22 5.20
N LEU A 34 -1.16 11.05 5.81
CA LEU A 34 0.03 10.38 6.34
C LEU A 34 0.90 9.89 5.19
N GLN A 35 2.22 10.02 5.36
CA GLN A 35 3.21 9.64 4.34
C GLN A 35 3.20 8.14 3.99
N ASP A 36 2.62 7.33 4.86
CA ASP A 36 2.55 5.86 4.69
C ASP A 36 1.35 5.40 3.86
N ARG A 37 0.47 6.32 3.47
CA ARG A 37 -0.61 6.02 2.54
C ARG A 37 -0.14 6.09 1.09
N TRP A 38 -0.55 5.13 0.30
CA TRP A 38 -0.33 5.14 -1.14
C TRP A 38 -1.35 6.05 -1.84
N THR A 39 -1.11 7.34 -1.79
CA THR A 39 -2.05 8.38 -2.26
C THR A 39 -2.11 8.54 -3.76
N TYR A 40 -1.12 8.01 -4.49
CA TYR A 40 -1.01 8.14 -5.95
C TYR A 40 -1.22 6.81 -6.68
N GLU A 41 -1.91 5.88 -6.04
CA GLU A 41 -2.23 4.61 -6.69
C GLU A 41 -2.98 4.86 -8.00
N LEU A 42 -2.62 4.12 -9.05
CA LEU A 42 -3.25 4.20 -10.37
C LEU A 42 -3.18 5.57 -11.07
N VAL A 43 -2.35 6.50 -10.61
CA VAL A 43 -2.27 7.85 -11.22
C VAL A 43 -1.87 7.80 -12.70
N GLY A 44 -1.08 6.81 -13.11
CA GLY A 44 -0.70 6.59 -14.51
C GLY A 44 -1.87 6.33 -15.44
N LEU A 45 -3.06 5.91 -14.93
CA LEU A 45 -4.26 5.77 -15.76
C LEU A 45 -4.70 7.09 -16.40
N LEU A 46 -4.33 8.23 -15.81
CA LEU A 46 -4.61 9.54 -16.42
C LEU A 46 -3.87 9.71 -17.75
N SER A 47 -2.66 9.15 -17.88
CA SER A 47 -1.90 9.15 -19.15
C SER A 47 -2.51 8.22 -20.22
N HIS A 48 -3.42 7.33 -19.83
CA HIS A 48 -4.22 6.49 -20.72
C HIS A 48 -5.60 7.09 -21.05
N GLY A 49 -5.83 8.37 -20.72
CA GLY A 49 -7.07 9.07 -21.04
C GLY A 49 -8.25 8.74 -20.12
N VAL A 50 -7.98 8.10 -18.97
CA VAL A 50 -9.00 7.92 -17.94
C VAL A 50 -9.36 9.29 -17.36
N ARG A 51 -10.67 9.54 -17.19
CA ARG A 51 -11.15 10.82 -16.65
C ARG A 51 -10.76 10.98 -15.19
N VAL A 52 -10.48 12.21 -14.77
CA VAL A 52 -10.10 12.53 -13.38
C VAL A 52 -11.13 11.99 -12.38
N GLY A 53 -12.43 12.10 -12.68
CA GLY A 53 -13.49 11.56 -11.83
C GLY A 53 -13.52 10.02 -11.80
N GLN A 54 -13.23 9.34 -12.91
CA GLN A 54 -13.11 7.87 -12.93
C GLN A 54 -11.92 7.42 -12.09
N TYR A 55 -10.77 8.08 -12.25
CA TYR A 55 -9.58 7.84 -11.45
C TYR A 55 -9.87 8.00 -9.95
N ASN A 56 -10.48 9.12 -9.56
CA ASN A 56 -10.78 9.40 -8.15
C ASN A 56 -11.69 8.33 -7.51
N ARG A 57 -12.64 7.78 -8.27
CA ARG A 57 -13.48 6.65 -7.81
C ARG A 57 -12.69 5.39 -7.52
N LEU A 58 -11.60 5.15 -8.25
CA LEU A 58 -10.77 3.95 -8.06
C LEU A 58 -9.96 4.00 -6.78
N ILE A 59 -9.46 5.18 -6.41
CA ILE A 59 -8.64 5.32 -5.20
C ILE A 59 -9.47 5.34 -3.91
N ALA A 60 -10.79 5.58 -4.00
CA ALA A 60 -11.78 5.49 -2.92
C ALA A 60 -11.35 6.11 -1.57
N SER A 61 -10.56 7.19 -1.62
CA SER A 61 -10.21 7.95 -0.41
C SER A 61 -11.32 8.96 -0.13
N LEU A 62 -12.01 8.78 0.98
CA LEU A 62 -13.12 9.68 1.37
C LEU A 62 -12.63 11.11 1.65
N GLU A 63 -11.37 11.26 1.97
CA GLU A 63 -10.72 12.54 2.23
C GLU A 63 -10.27 13.24 0.94
N GLY A 64 -10.18 12.50 -0.17
CA GLY A 64 -9.73 13.00 -1.47
C GLY A 64 -10.90 13.56 -2.28
N HIS A 65 -10.78 14.81 -2.71
CA HIS A 65 -11.80 15.52 -3.48
C HIS A 65 -11.26 16.02 -4.80
N ILE A 66 -12.10 15.97 -5.83
CA ILE A 66 -11.86 16.68 -7.07
C ILE A 66 -12.59 18.02 -6.99
N ILE A 67 -11.88 19.09 -7.34
CA ILE A 67 -12.41 20.44 -7.45
C ILE A 67 -12.21 20.87 -8.90
N GLY A 68 -13.29 21.22 -9.60
CA GLY A 68 -13.31 21.50 -11.03
C GLY A 68 -14.04 20.44 -11.84
N ASP A 69 -13.62 20.22 -13.09
CA ASP A 69 -14.31 19.31 -14.02
C ASP A 69 -13.88 17.84 -13.84
N PRO A 70 -14.73 16.96 -13.30
CA PRO A 70 -14.42 15.54 -13.16
C PRO A 70 -14.40 14.79 -14.50
N ALA A 71 -14.97 15.36 -15.56
CA ALA A 71 -14.96 14.77 -16.88
C ALA A 71 -13.67 15.06 -17.66
N PHE A 72 -12.82 15.96 -17.15
CA PHE A 72 -11.54 16.27 -17.75
C PHE A 72 -10.69 15.00 -17.92
N ARG A 73 -10.02 14.90 -19.05
CA ARG A 73 -9.05 13.85 -19.36
C ARG A 73 -7.85 14.43 -20.12
N PHE A 74 -6.71 13.83 -19.90
CA PHE A 74 -5.53 14.08 -20.73
C PHE A 74 -5.66 13.36 -22.08
N GLN A 75 -4.97 13.86 -23.08
CA GLN A 75 -4.77 13.13 -24.32
C GLN A 75 -3.99 11.85 -23.99
N PRO A 76 -4.49 10.66 -24.37
CA PRO A 76 -3.76 9.44 -24.08
C PRO A 76 -2.44 9.39 -24.85
N VAL A 77 -1.40 8.85 -24.22
CA VAL A 77 -0.06 8.69 -24.83
C VAL A 77 -0.14 7.79 -26.06
N GLU A 78 -0.99 6.78 -26.02
CA GLU A 78 -1.29 5.88 -27.13
C GLU A 78 -2.80 5.75 -27.30
N PRO A 79 -3.32 5.67 -28.54
CA PRO A 79 -4.73 5.45 -28.78
C PRO A 79 -5.21 4.17 -28.10
N ASN A 80 -6.22 4.28 -27.23
CA ASN A 80 -6.81 3.16 -26.53
C ASN A 80 -8.26 3.44 -26.14
N THR A 81 -8.95 2.40 -25.68
CA THR A 81 -10.36 2.46 -25.26
C THR A 81 -10.55 2.27 -23.77
N LEU A 82 -9.45 2.24 -22.98
CA LEU A 82 -9.43 1.86 -21.57
C LEU A 82 -10.48 2.60 -20.72
N ALA A 83 -10.61 3.92 -20.89
CA ALA A 83 -11.58 4.73 -20.16
C ALA A 83 -13.03 4.32 -20.43
N THR A 84 -13.33 3.85 -21.63
CA THR A 84 -14.64 3.32 -22.03
C THR A 84 -14.82 1.89 -21.52
N ASP A 85 -13.80 1.06 -21.67
CA ASP A 85 -13.82 -0.36 -21.31
C ASP A 85 -14.02 -0.57 -19.80
N MET A 86 -13.53 0.34 -18.97
CA MET A 86 -13.80 0.35 -17.52
C MET A 86 -15.30 0.34 -17.19
N THR A 87 -16.15 0.82 -18.10
CA THR A 87 -17.59 0.86 -17.92
C THR A 87 -18.28 -0.22 -18.72
N THR A 88 -17.91 -0.38 -19.99
CA THR A 88 -18.62 -1.24 -20.94
C THR A 88 -18.21 -2.71 -20.85
N ARG A 89 -16.98 -2.98 -20.36
CA ARG A 89 -16.41 -4.34 -20.24
C ARG A 89 -16.17 -4.75 -18.79
N LYS A 90 -16.88 -4.17 -17.85
CA LYS A 90 -16.66 -4.41 -16.41
C LYS A 90 -16.65 -5.89 -16.02
N GLY A 91 -17.51 -6.71 -16.62
CA GLY A 91 -17.61 -8.16 -16.40
C GLY A 91 -16.83 -9.04 -17.40
N ASP A 92 -16.09 -8.46 -18.33
CA ASP A 92 -15.34 -9.20 -19.34
C ASP A 92 -13.99 -9.67 -18.80
N ALA A 93 -14.01 -10.81 -18.10
CA ALA A 93 -12.83 -11.40 -17.49
C ALA A 93 -11.72 -11.72 -18.51
N ALA A 94 -12.07 -12.12 -19.74
CA ALA A 94 -11.06 -12.44 -20.76
C ALA A 94 -10.32 -11.18 -21.20
N TYR A 95 -11.01 -10.07 -21.38
CA TYR A 95 -10.42 -8.78 -21.69
C TYR A 95 -9.47 -8.33 -20.55
N TRP A 96 -9.93 -8.35 -19.30
CA TRP A 96 -9.10 -7.91 -18.18
C TRP A 96 -7.90 -8.84 -17.95
N ARG A 97 -8.06 -10.15 -18.15
CA ARG A 97 -6.89 -11.07 -18.10
C ARG A 97 -5.84 -10.74 -19.16
N SER A 98 -6.23 -10.32 -20.35
CA SER A 98 -5.27 -9.93 -21.39
C SER A 98 -4.43 -8.71 -21.00
N LEU A 99 -4.98 -7.80 -20.18
CA LEU A 99 -4.29 -6.60 -19.72
C LEU A 99 -3.29 -6.88 -18.57
N LEU A 100 -3.28 -8.06 -17.98
CA LEU A 100 -2.25 -8.46 -17.02
C LEU A 100 -0.86 -8.55 -17.67
N ALA A 101 -0.78 -8.69 -18.99
CA ALA A 101 0.47 -8.66 -19.75
C ALA A 101 0.90 -7.24 -20.17
N SER A 102 0.17 -6.19 -19.78
CA SER A 102 0.50 -4.80 -20.11
C SER A 102 1.87 -4.41 -19.57
N PRO A 103 2.68 -3.62 -20.28
CA PRO A 103 3.92 -3.07 -19.73
C PRO A 103 3.68 -1.98 -18.67
N TRP A 104 2.45 -1.48 -18.55
CA TRP A 104 2.08 -0.39 -17.67
C TRP A 104 1.53 -0.92 -16.33
N ALA A 105 2.21 -0.57 -15.24
CA ALA A 105 1.84 -1.04 -13.89
C ALA A 105 0.39 -0.70 -13.52
N ASP A 106 -0.08 0.51 -13.82
CA ASP A 106 -1.42 0.95 -13.45
C ASP A 106 -2.51 0.29 -14.28
N VAL A 107 -2.20 -0.12 -15.52
CA VAL A 107 -3.11 -0.92 -16.35
C VAL A 107 -3.21 -2.35 -15.80
N GLN A 108 -2.09 -2.97 -15.40
CA GLN A 108 -2.10 -4.27 -14.71
C GLN A 108 -2.89 -4.20 -13.40
N SER A 109 -2.65 -3.16 -12.60
CA SER A 109 -3.33 -2.95 -11.32
C SER A 109 -4.82 -2.75 -11.49
N LEU A 110 -5.25 -2.00 -12.51
CA LEU A 110 -6.66 -1.88 -12.88
C LEU A 110 -7.26 -3.23 -13.28
N ALA A 111 -6.56 -4.00 -14.10
CA ALA A 111 -7.00 -5.33 -14.52
C ALA A 111 -7.18 -6.27 -13.33
N LEU A 112 -6.24 -6.27 -12.38
CA LEU A 112 -6.35 -7.03 -11.13
C LEU A 112 -7.61 -6.64 -10.32
N ARG A 113 -7.91 -5.33 -10.21
CA ARG A 113 -9.14 -4.87 -9.55
C ARG A 113 -10.40 -5.36 -10.25
N MET A 114 -10.47 -5.19 -11.57
CA MET A 114 -11.64 -5.60 -12.34
C MET A 114 -11.89 -7.10 -12.28
N LEU A 115 -10.82 -7.90 -12.33
CA LEU A 115 -10.90 -9.36 -12.16
C LEU A 115 -11.33 -9.74 -10.74
N THR A 116 -10.83 -9.02 -9.73
CA THR A 116 -11.19 -9.25 -8.33
C THR A 116 -12.65 -8.91 -8.08
N ASP A 117 -13.11 -7.75 -8.55
CA ASP A 117 -14.50 -7.31 -8.42
C ASP A 117 -15.49 -8.25 -9.15
N ALA A 118 -15.04 -8.86 -10.24
CA ALA A 118 -15.80 -9.85 -10.99
C ALA A 118 -15.73 -11.29 -10.40
N GLY A 119 -14.96 -11.51 -9.34
CA GLY A 119 -14.70 -12.84 -8.79
C GLY A 119 -13.93 -13.77 -9.76
N ALA A 120 -13.24 -13.20 -10.74
CA ALA A 120 -12.60 -13.93 -11.84
C ALA A 120 -11.11 -14.20 -11.63
N ILE A 121 -10.55 -13.87 -10.47
CA ILE A 121 -9.18 -14.15 -10.05
C ILE A 121 -9.17 -14.53 -8.56
N SER A 122 -8.55 -15.63 -8.24
CA SER A 122 -8.44 -16.12 -6.86
C SER A 122 -7.35 -15.37 -6.06
N ALA A 123 -7.38 -15.48 -4.72
CA ALA A 123 -6.34 -14.95 -3.85
C ALA A 123 -4.97 -15.60 -4.16
N GLY A 124 -4.95 -16.91 -4.42
CA GLY A 124 -3.75 -17.64 -4.80
C GLY A 124 -3.13 -17.13 -6.12
N GLU A 125 -3.95 -16.91 -7.15
CA GLU A 125 -3.46 -16.33 -8.42
C GLU A 125 -2.89 -14.92 -8.20
N ARG A 126 -3.50 -14.09 -7.36
CA ARG A 126 -2.96 -12.76 -7.01
C ARG A 126 -1.63 -12.87 -6.28
N LEU A 127 -1.48 -13.84 -5.37
CA LEU A 127 -0.21 -14.08 -4.68
C LEU A 127 0.89 -14.52 -5.66
N GLU A 128 0.58 -15.41 -6.59
CA GLU A 128 1.55 -15.81 -7.62
C GLU A 128 1.91 -14.63 -8.53
N PHE A 129 0.95 -13.80 -8.90
CA PHE A 129 1.22 -12.59 -9.67
C PHE A 129 2.10 -11.60 -8.89
N MET A 130 1.86 -11.43 -7.59
CA MET A 130 2.71 -10.64 -6.70
C MET A 130 4.16 -11.15 -6.67
N LYS A 131 4.37 -12.46 -6.60
CA LYS A 131 5.71 -13.07 -6.59
C LYS A 131 6.48 -12.84 -7.88
N GLN A 132 5.80 -12.84 -9.02
CA GLN A 132 6.39 -12.82 -10.36
C GLN A 132 6.52 -11.41 -10.96
N SER A 133 5.65 -10.46 -10.58
CA SER A 133 5.63 -9.15 -11.21
C SER A 133 6.91 -8.36 -10.96
N PRO A 134 7.56 -7.83 -12.01
CA PRO A 134 8.69 -6.92 -11.85
C PRO A 134 8.26 -5.52 -11.36
N LEU A 135 6.99 -5.17 -11.51
CA LEU A 135 6.44 -3.85 -11.25
C LEU A 135 6.03 -3.70 -9.78
N ALA A 136 6.67 -2.78 -9.07
CA ALA A 136 6.50 -2.61 -7.62
C ALA A 136 5.06 -2.23 -7.23
N THR A 137 4.45 -1.30 -7.97
CA THR A 137 3.07 -0.85 -7.70
C THR A 137 2.04 -1.93 -7.99
N THR A 138 2.30 -2.79 -8.99
CA THR A 138 1.46 -3.97 -9.24
C THR A 138 1.54 -4.98 -8.09
N ARG A 139 2.76 -5.25 -7.56
CA ARG A 139 2.90 -6.10 -6.37
C ARG A 139 2.18 -5.52 -5.15
N MET A 140 2.23 -4.20 -5.00
CA MET A 140 1.50 -3.49 -3.94
C MET A 140 -0.01 -3.62 -4.08
N GLU A 141 -0.52 -3.52 -5.31
CA GLU A 141 -1.94 -3.75 -5.59
C GLU A 141 -2.37 -5.18 -5.26
N CYS A 142 -1.55 -6.17 -5.60
CA CYS A 142 -1.81 -7.56 -5.22
C CYS A 142 -1.94 -7.72 -3.71
N LEU A 143 -0.99 -7.20 -2.93
CA LEU A 143 -1.03 -7.25 -1.46
C LEU A 143 -2.32 -6.62 -0.92
N LYS A 144 -2.68 -5.44 -1.40
CA LYS A 144 -3.90 -4.71 -1.02
C LYS A 144 -5.17 -5.51 -1.33
N LEU A 145 -5.27 -6.08 -2.53
CA LEU A 145 -6.43 -6.86 -2.96
C LEU A 145 -6.54 -8.20 -2.21
N ILE A 146 -5.42 -8.85 -1.88
CA ILE A 146 -5.41 -10.06 -1.06
C ILE A 146 -5.91 -9.71 0.35
N GLY A 147 -5.43 -8.63 0.95
CA GLY A 147 -5.86 -8.21 2.28
C GLY A 147 -7.34 -7.82 2.37
N ARG A 148 -7.91 -7.34 1.26
CA ARG A 148 -9.32 -6.92 1.22
C ARG A 148 -10.30 -8.07 0.91
N PHE A 149 -9.89 -9.06 0.12
CA PHE A 149 -10.76 -10.09 -0.44
C PHE A 149 -10.16 -11.49 -0.32
N GLY A 150 -9.09 -11.65 0.41
CA GLY A 150 -8.34 -12.87 0.45
C GLY A 150 -8.74 -13.80 1.57
N ASP A 151 -8.23 -15.00 1.44
CA ASP A 151 -8.10 -15.98 2.48
C ASP A 151 -7.03 -15.54 3.49
N GLU A 152 -7.27 -15.75 4.80
CA GLU A 152 -6.35 -15.30 5.84
C GLU A 152 -4.95 -15.92 5.73
N GLU A 153 -4.87 -17.20 5.35
CA GLU A 153 -3.58 -17.88 5.17
C GLU A 153 -2.81 -17.31 4.00
N ILE A 154 -3.47 -17.09 2.86
CA ILE A 154 -2.86 -16.47 1.69
C ILE A 154 -2.45 -15.03 1.98
N PHE A 155 -3.23 -14.33 2.81
CA PHE A 155 -2.87 -12.98 3.25
C PHE A 155 -1.61 -12.98 4.11
N ALA A 156 -1.47 -13.90 5.05
CA ALA A 156 -0.25 -14.04 5.83
C ALA A 156 0.98 -14.30 4.94
N GLN A 157 0.86 -15.20 3.95
CA GLN A 157 1.93 -15.45 2.97
C GLN A 157 2.27 -14.20 2.16
N ALA A 158 1.26 -13.41 1.75
CA ALA A 158 1.48 -12.16 1.04
C ALA A 158 2.19 -11.11 1.90
N ILE A 159 1.86 -11.01 3.19
CA ILE A 159 2.54 -10.14 4.15
C ILE A 159 4.01 -10.55 4.30
N ILE A 160 4.28 -11.84 4.58
CA ILE A 160 5.65 -12.36 4.72
C ILE A 160 6.48 -12.08 3.47
N ARG A 161 5.89 -12.28 2.29
CA ARG A 161 6.54 -11.94 1.02
C ARG A 161 6.77 -10.44 0.87
N GLY A 162 5.80 -9.64 1.29
CA GLY A 162 5.84 -8.17 1.23
C GLY A 162 6.90 -7.56 2.14
N LEU A 163 7.10 -8.10 3.35
CA LEU A 163 8.16 -7.68 4.27
C LEU A 163 9.57 -7.81 3.68
N LYS A 164 9.76 -8.74 2.72
CA LYS A 164 11.04 -8.98 2.02
C LYS A 164 11.11 -8.33 0.64
N ASP A 165 10.18 -7.44 0.30
CA ASP A 165 10.16 -6.82 -1.03
C ASP A 165 11.23 -5.72 -1.14
N ARG A 166 11.84 -5.63 -2.34
CA ARG A 166 12.81 -4.56 -2.62
C ARG A 166 12.22 -3.16 -2.64
N TYR A 167 10.88 -3.03 -2.78
CA TYR A 167 10.19 -1.74 -2.76
C TYR A 167 9.81 -1.36 -1.33
N GLU A 168 10.45 -0.34 -0.80
CA GLU A 168 10.33 0.09 0.60
C GLU A 168 8.89 0.37 1.02
N LEU A 169 8.09 1.05 0.19
CA LEU A 169 6.69 1.34 0.50
C LEU A 169 5.84 0.05 0.61
N LEU A 170 6.19 -1.00 -0.14
CA LEU A 170 5.52 -2.29 -0.01
C LEU A 170 5.90 -2.96 1.32
N ARG A 171 7.18 -2.93 1.74
CA ARG A 171 7.59 -3.42 3.07
C ARG A 171 6.85 -2.71 4.20
N ARG A 172 6.69 -1.38 4.12
CA ARG A 172 5.90 -0.60 5.10
C ARG A 172 4.44 -1.02 5.16
N ASN A 173 3.79 -1.19 4.02
CA ASN A 173 2.41 -1.64 3.97
C ASN A 173 2.26 -3.07 4.51
N ALA A 174 3.19 -3.97 4.18
CA ALA A 174 3.20 -5.32 4.71
C ALA A 174 3.36 -5.33 6.25
N ALA A 175 4.27 -4.50 6.79
CA ALA A 175 4.44 -4.33 8.24
C ALA A 175 3.15 -3.78 8.90
N THR A 176 2.49 -2.81 8.26
CA THR A 176 1.21 -2.28 8.74
C THR A 176 0.12 -3.34 8.77
N TYR A 177 0.00 -4.16 7.72
CA TYR A 177 -0.97 -5.26 7.68
C TYR A 177 -0.65 -6.36 8.68
N ALA A 178 0.63 -6.67 8.90
CA ALA A 178 1.05 -7.62 9.93
C ALA A 178 0.62 -7.15 11.33
N TRP A 179 0.85 -5.89 11.64
CA TRP A 179 0.40 -5.26 12.88
C TRP A 179 -1.13 -5.34 13.03
N GLN A 180 -1.89 -4.96 12.00
CA GLN A 180 -3.36 -4.95 12.05
C GLN A 180 -3.97 -6.35 12.19
N SER A 181 -3.30 -7.38 11.66
CA SER A 181 -3.78 -8.76 11.74
C SER A 181 -3.47 -9.43 13.07
N SER A 182 -2.43 -9.00 13.80
CA SER A 182 -1.97 -9.56 15.10
C SER A 182 -1.79 -11.08 15.11
N ARG A 183 -1.44 -11.70 13.97
CA ARG A 183 -1.25 -13.15 13.83
C ARG A 183 0.15 -13.55 14.26
N LEU A 184 0.25 -14.45 15.27
CA LEU A 184 1.54 -14.92 15.80
C LEU A 184 2.46 -15.53 14.73
N GLU A 185 1.91 -16.13 13.70
CA GLU A 185 2.70 -16.71 12.58
C GLU A 185 3.51 -15.68 11.79
N LEU A 186 3.17 -14.38 11.90
CA LEU A 186 3.90 -13.29 11.25
C LEU A 186 5.10 -12.81 12.08
N LEU A 187 5.12 -13.15 13.36
CA LEU A 187 6.13 -12.66 14.31
C LEU A 187 7.57 -12.98 13.89
N PRO A 188 7.91 -14.20 13.42
CA PRO A 188 9.27 -14.47 12.93
C PRO A 188 9.69 -13.57 11.76
N ALA A 189 8.77 -13.28 10.83
CA ALA A 189 9.07 -12.41 9.69
C ALA A 189 9.18 -10.93 10.07
N LEU A 190 8.41 -10.48 11.07
CA LEU A 190 8.54 -9.14 11.65
C LEU A 190 9.88 -8.98 12.37
N ALA A 191 10.26 -9.96 13.21
CA ALA A 191 11.54 -9.95 13.91
C ALA A 191 12.73 -9.94 12.94
N ASP A 192 12.70 -10.80 11.91
CA ASP A 192 13.71 -10.82 10.84
C ASP A 192 13.81 -9.46 10.12
N THR A 193 12.66 -8.84 9.80
CA THR A 193 12.63 -7.52 9.16
C THR A 193 13.21 -6.44 10.09
N TYR A 194 12.90 -6.45 11.38
CA TYR A 194 13.38 -5.48 12.35
C TYR A 194 14.90 -5.56 12.52
N VAL A 195 15.43 -6.78 12.59
CA VAL A 195 16.88 -7.03 12.75
C VAL A 195 17.65 -6.69 11.46
N ASN A 196 17.12 -7.02 10.29
CA ASN A 196 17.88 -7.05 9.05
C ASN A 196 17.56 -5.93 8.05
N ASP A 197 16.41 -5.21 8.16
CA ASP A 197 16.12 -4.06 7.29
C ASP A 197 16.79 -2.77 7.84
N SER A 198 18.08 -2.65 7.56
CA SER A 198 18.85 -1.45 7.92
C SER A 198 18.61 -0.25 6.99
N GLU A 199 17.95 -0.46 5.85
CA GLU A 199 17.77 0.57 4.82
C GLU A 199 16.65 1.58 5.14
N SER A 200 15.64 1.15 5.89
CA SER A 200 14.47 1.99 6.15
C SER A 200 14.12 2.11 7.62
N LYS A 201 14.44 3.27 8.20
CA LYS A 201 14.00 3.64 9.56
C LYS A 201 12.47 3.64 9.71
N ARG A 202 11.72 3.84 8.62
CA ARG A 202 10.26 3.82 8.64
C ARG A 202 9.71 2.40 8.71
N VAL A 203 10.31 1.47 7.99
CA VAL A 203 9.95 0.04 8.11
C VAL A 203 10.25 -0.42 9.53
N ALA A 204 11.47 -0.17 10.04
CA ALA A 204 11.85 -0.52 11.41
C ALA A 204 10.87 0.04 12.44
N TYR A 205 10.51 1.32 12.35
CA TYR A 205 9.54 1.95 13.25
C TYR A 205 8.16 1.27 13.23
N ILE A 206 7.61 0.97 12.04
CA ILE A 206 6.30 0.32 11.93
C ILE A 206 6.36 -1.11 12.46
N VAL A 207 7.43 -1.83 12.15
CA VAL A 207 7.63 -3.20 12.67
C VAL A 207 7.74 -3.18 14.19
N MET A 208 8.55 -2.27 14.77
CA MET A 208 8.66 -2.12 16.21
C MET A 208 7.29 -1.90 16.86
N LYS A 209 6.50 -0.95 16.35
CA LYS A 209 5.13 -0.70 16.83
C LYS A 209 4.22 -1.90 16.66
N GLY A 210 4.47 -2.75 15.69
CA GLY A 210 3.78 -4.03 15.52
C GLY A 210 4.20 -5.05 16.57
N LEU A 211 5.50 -5.19 16.83
CA LEU A 211 6.03 -6.13 17.83
C LEU A 211 5.47 -5.88 19.23
N GLU A 212 5.26 -4.60 19.61
CA GLU A 212 4.67 -4.21 20.90
C GLU A 212 3.25 -4.79 21.16
N LEU A 213 2.57 -5.28 20.15
CA LEU A 213 1.21 -5.85 20.27
C LEU A 213 1.21 -7.37 20.52
N PHE A 214 2.36 -8.02 20.38
CA PHE A 214 2.50 -9.44 20.64
C PHE A 214 2.97 -9.69 22.08
N PRO A 215 2.72 -10.90 22.63
CA PRO A 215 3.20 -11.25 23.96
C PRO A 215 4.72 -11.13 24.05
N GLU A 216 5.20 -10.53 25.14
CA GLU A 216 6.61 -10.20 25.35
C GLU A 216 7.56 -11.40 25.15
N LYS A 217 7.20 -12.55 25.73
CA LYS A 217 7.99 -13.78 25.64
C LYS A 217 8.18 -14.28 24.21
N GLU A 218 7.12 -14.23 23.42
CA GLU A 218 7.13 -14.63 22.01
C GLU A 218 7.95 -13.65 21.16
N VAL A 219 7.87 -12.35 21.47
CA VAL A 219 8.70 -11.31 20.83
C VAL A 219 10.16 -11.51 21.15
N GLU A 220 10.52 -11.72 22.42
CA GLU A 220 11.90 -12.00 22.83
C GLU A 220 12.47 -13.20 22.08
N GLN A 221 11.73 -14.31 22.07
CA GLN A 221 12.16 -15.51 21.38
C GLN A 221 12.35 -15.31 19.86
N ALA A 222 11.44 -14.59 19.22
CA ALA A 222 11.51 -14.31 17.79
C ALA A 222 12.69 -13.39 17.45
N LEU A 223 12.94 -12.37 18.26
CA LEU A 223 14.09 -11.48 18.10
C LEU A 223 15.41 -12.21 18.30
N ARG A 224 15.54 -13.06 19.34
CA ARG A 224 16.76 -13.88 19.54
C ARG A 224 17.03 -14.75 18.32
N THR A 225 16.02 -15.45 17.84
CA THR A 225 16.15 -16.32 16.67
C THR A 225 16.57 -15.51 15.42
N ALA A 226 16.00 -14.32 15.23
CA ALA A 226 16.34 -13.46 14.09
C ALA A 226 17.77 -12.91 14.17
N VAL A 227 18.22 -12.53 15.39
CA VAL A 227 19.57 -12.04 15.63
C VAL A 227 20.61 -13.15 15.44
N GLU A 228 20.36 -14.35 15.96
CA GLU A 228 21.23 -15.53 15.78
C GLU A 228 21.38 -15.92 14.31
N ALA A 229 20.31 -15.76 13.52
CA ALA A 229 20.32 -16.05 12.08
C ALA A 229 20.87 -14.89 11.22
N SER A 230 21.11 -13.73 11.82
CA SER A 230 21.57 -12.52 11.11
C SER A 230 23.01 -12.69 10.60
N PRO A 231 23.30 -12.21 9.37
CA PRO A 231 24.67 -12.20 8.86
C PRO A 231 25.56 -11.13 9.51
N TYR A 232 25.02 -10.31 10.41
CA TYR A 232 25.76 -9.24 11.07
C TYR A 232 26.56 -9.75 12.26
N ALA A 233 27.82 -9.30 12.39
CA ALA A 233 28.82 -9.87 13.28
C ALA A 233 28.60 -9.65 14.79
N ASP A 234 27.76 -8.72 15.21
CA ASP A 234 27.52 -8.38 16.61
C ASP A 234 26.05 -8.59 17.00
N SER A 235 25.68 -9.87 17.02
CA SER A 235 24.29 -10.25 17.22
C SER A 235 23.77 -9.99 18.63
N GLU A 236 24.59 -10.20 19.68
CA GLU A 236 24.14 -10.04 21.08
C GLU A 236 23.97 -8.57 21.49
N ALA A 237 24.90 -7.70 21.09
CA ALA A 237 24.75 -6.26 21.31
C ALA A 237 23.52 -5.72 20.56
N LYS A 238 23.29 -6.17 19.33
CA LYS A 238 22.11 -5.81 18.55
C LYS A 238 20.83 -6.30 19.20
N PHE A 239 20.80 -7.52 19.71
CA PHE A 239 19.65 -8.01 20.47
C PHE A 239 19.33 -7.15 21.67
N THR A 240 20.36 -6.81 22.49
CA THR A 240 20.18 -5.98 23.69
C THR A 240 19.58 -4.62 23.35
N GLU A 241 20.14 -3.95 22.32
CA GLU A 241 19.63 -2.66 21.83
C GLU A 241 18.15 -2.72 21.43
N LEU A 242 17.81 -3.70 20.59
CA LEU A 242 16.46 -3.85 20.06
C LEU A 242 15.45 -4.28 21.14
N TRP A 243 15.90 -5.13 22.06
CA TRP A 243 15.07 -5.59 23.18
C TRP A 243 14.75 -4.46 24.16
N GLU A 244 15.73 -3.66 24.54
CA GLU A 244 15.52 -2.50 25.40
C GLU A 244 14.53 -1.50 24.77
N GLU A 245 14.58 -1.31 23.45
CA GLU A 245 13.66 -0.45 22.73
C GLU A 245 12.23 -0.98 22.79
N VAL A 246 12.01 -2.26 22.45
CA VAL A 246 10.68 -2.89 22.45
C VAL A 246 10.10 -3.03 23.86
N ALA A 247 10.88 -3.54 24.81
CA ALA A 247 10.44 -3.74 26.19
C ALA A 247 10.18 -2.40 26.91
N GLY A 248 10.96 -1.38 26.64
CA GLY A 248 10.76 -0.05 27.19
C GLY A 248 9.43 0.57 26.75
N GLU A 249 9.04 0.40 25.51
CA GLU A 249 7.77 0.87 24.99
C GLU A 249 6.57 0.05 25.55
N GLN A 250 6.70 -1.26 25.69
CA GLN A 250 5.68 -2.10 26.32
C GLN A 250 5.42 -1.69 27.77
N ALA A 251 6.48 -1.50 28.57
CA ALA A 251 6.37 -1.06 29.95
C ALA A 251 5.76 0.35 30.11
N MET A 252 5.96 1.24 29.15
CA MET A 252 5.30 2.57 29.14
C MET A 252 3.80 2.45 28.90
N LYS A 253 3.36 1.56 28.02
CA LYS A 253 1.93 1.33 27.75
C LYS A 253 1.17 0.77 28.94
N GLU A 254 1.77 -0.20 29.65
CA GLU A 254 1.18 -0.78 30.87
C GLU A 254 0.96 0.24 31.99
N ARG A 255 1.80 1.31 32.04
CA ARG A 255 1.64 2.40 33.02
C ARG A 255 0.58 3.42 32.65
N GLN A 256 0.11 3.44 31.41
CA GLN A 256 -0.87 4.39 30.89
C GLN A 256 -2.28 3.82 30.75
N GLY A 257 -2.46 2.50 30.84
CA GLY A 257 -3.73 1.75 30.81
C GLY A 257 -4.24 1.46 32.19
#